data_30bbbcaa420fa190bcfa3dac135c55d4
#
_entry.id   30bbbcaa420fa190bcfa3dac135c55d4
#
_cell.length_a   1.000
_cell.length_b   1.000
_cell.length_c   1.000
_cell.angle_alpha   90.00
_cell.angle_beta   90.00
_cell.angle_gamma   90.00
#
_symmetry.space_group_name_H-M   'P 1'
#
loop_
_entity.id
_entity.type
_entity.pdbx_description
1 polymer ?
#
loop_
_entity_poly.entity_id
_entity_poly.type
_entity_poly.pdbx_seq_one_letter_code
_entity_poly.pdbx_strand_id
1 'polypeptide(L)'
;MKQHRIIHIPTFVLALFLMFTSSVLRAQDKPVWLADSLITVGYATGNKKNISGSVEKITELGMNKDQITNPLEAIRGRVPGLTIEKGTNGPAALDAVRLRGTTSLTSGNDPLIIVDGVFGDLSMLTSIYPTDIESFTILKDASETAQYGSRGASGVIEITTKKGIRGKTRVSYNGSFGISSVYKNLEMLSGSEFRNLAQQQGISILDKGNETNFLKEIEQTGLQQNHHVAFYGGTDASSYRVSLGFMDRQGIILNEDMKNFTSNMNMTQHVFDDFLVCELGMFGSIQKNHNLFDLQKTFYSAATFNPTYPNHRNPETSSWDQITNASQITNPLAWMEVKDHDATSHISTHARLTFNLLRELKLILFGSYTYNIVENSQYLPTSVWAHGQAYKGTRKMESLLGNLMLTYKKNWNKHYFDVLALAELQKETYSGFYTTVTNFNSDQFGYNNLQAGAIRLWEGTNSYFEQPRLASFLGRFNYTFDDRYILTVNARTDASSKFGANHKWGFFPSVSAAWVVSEEKFMKRISLVDNLKFRIGYGLAGNQSGIDSYTTLNLVKPNGVVPVGSSQVV
;
A
#
# COMPACT_ATOMS: atom_id res chain seq x y z
N MET A 1 34.88 8.36 27.17
CA MET A 1 34.38 7.30 28.07
C MET A 1 33.11 6.71 27.42
N LYS A 2 33.24 5.56 26.78
CA LYS A 2 32.12 4.86 26.13
C LYS A 2 31.31 4.14 27.22
N GLN A 3 30.06 4.52 27.45
CA GLN A 3 29.14 3.74 28.25
C GLN A 3 28.47 2.69 27.35
N HIS A 4 28.85 1.43 27.52
CA HIS A 4 28.12 0.28 27.02
C HIS A 4 26.80 0.16 27.80
N ARG A 5 25.67 0.40 27.15
CA ARG A 5 24.37 0.01 27.67
C ARG A 5 24.15 -1.49 27.38
N ILE A 6 24.28 -2.30 28.40
CA ILE A 6 23.87 -3.71 28.40
C ILE A 6 22.34 -3.71 28.43
N ILE A 7 21.74 -4.23 27.35
CA ILE A 7 20.29 -4.46 27.29
C ILE A 7 20.01 -5.72 28.12
N HIS A 8 19.45 -5.54 29.31
CA HIS A 8 18.88 -6.65 30.08
C HIS A 8 17.57 -7.09 29.40
N ILE A 9 17.61 -8.22 28.72
CA ILE A 9 16.42 -8.96 28.32
C ILE A 9 15.85 -9.58 29.62
N PRO A 10 14.62 -9.27 30.02
CA PRO A 10 14.07 -9.86 31.24
C PRO A 10 13.92 -11.37 31.05
N THR A 11 14.51 -12.11 31.94
CA THR A 11 14.54 -13.58 32.03
C THR A 11 13.15 -14.24 31.99
N PHE A 12 12.10 -13.43 32.12
CA PHE A 12 10.69 -13.87 32.07
C PHE A 12 10.23 -14.29 30.66
N VAL A 13 10.82 -13.76 29.59
CA VAL A 13 10.46 -14.10 28.21
C VAL A 13 11.03 -15.47 27.82
N LEU A 14 12.18 -15.84 28.34
CA LEU A 14 12.81 -17.15 28.07
C LEU A 14 12.09 -18.31 28.77
N ALA A 15 11.50 -18.07 29.93
CA ALA A 15 10.74 -19.07 30.68
C ALA A 15 9.36 -19.38 30.05
N LEU A 16 8.74 -18.42 29.37
CA LEU A 16 7.49 -18.63 28.64
C LEU A 16 7.68 -19.46 27.35
N PHE A 17 8.88 -19.42 26.76
CA PHE A 17 9.20 -20.15 25.53
C PHE A 17 9.42 -21.65 25.76
N LEU A 18 9.80 -22.06 26.96
CA LEU A 18 10.09 -23.47 27.30
C LEU A 18 8.86 -24.27 27.79
N MET A 19 7.72 -23.64 28.03
CA MET A 19 6.49 -24.36 28.47
C MET A 19 5.54 -24.74 27.33
N PHE A 20 5.82 -24.40 26.08
CA PHE A 20 4.92 -24.68 24.94
C PHE A 20 5.42 -25.75 23.96
N THR A 21 6.42 -26.56 24.32
CA THR A 21 6.94 -27.61 23.43
C THR A 21 6.33 -29.01 23.64
N SER A 22 5.06 -29.12 23.97
CA SER A 22 4.42 -30.44 23.95
C SER A 22 2.95 -30.33 23.60
N SER A 23 2.63 -30.39 22.34
CA SER A 23 1.48 -31.03 21.69
C SER A 23 1.20 -30.48 20.28
N VAL A 24 2.10 -30.77 19.35
CA VAL A 24 1.75 -30.73 17.92
C VAL A 24 1.62 -32.16 17.46
N LEU A 25 0.41 -32.69 17.44
CA LEU A 25 0.07 -33.94 16.80
C LEU A 25 -1.12 -33.77 15.88
N ARG A 26 -0.80 -33.77 14.58
CA ARG A 26 -1.57 -34.27 13.43
C ARG A 26 -3.06 -33.96 13.34
N ALA A 27 -3.39 -33.01 12.50
CA ALA A 27 -4.52 -33.17 11.60
C ALA A 27 -3.97 -33.14 10.15
N GLN A 28 -3.89 -34.32 9.54
CA GLN A 28 -3.77 -34.43 8.08
C GLN A 28 -5.13 -34.09 7.50
N ASP A 29 -5.38 -32.82 7.24
CA ASP A 29 -6.50 -32.41 6.42
C ASP A 29 -6.14 -32.69 4.96
N LYS A 30 -6.98 -33.52 4.33
CA LYS A 30 -6.94 -33.77 2.89
C LYS A 30 -6.97 -32.42 2.16
N PRO A 31 -6.20 -32.24 1.08
CA PRO A 31 -6.29 -31.04 0.27
C PRO A 31 -7.70 -30.94 -0.31
N VAL A 32 -8.49 -30.03 0.22
CA VAL A 32 -9.79 -29.66 -0.34
C VAL A 32 -9.50 -28.87 -1.61
N TRP A 33 -9.42 -29.56 -2.73
CA TRP A 33 -9.38 -28.96 -4.05
C TRP A 33 -10.72 -28.24 -4.28
N LEU A 34 -10.72 -26.97 -4.03
CA LEU A 34 -11.44 -25.79 -4.54
C LEU A 34 -12.66 -25.97 -5.46
N ALA A 35 -13.54 -26.92 -5.22
CA ALA A 35 -14.75 -27.05 -6.04
C ALA A 35 -15.87 -26.06 -5.65
N ASP A 36 -15.96 -25.58 -4.39
CA ASP A 36 -17.11 -24.83 -3.88
C ASP A 36 -16.81 -23.54 -3.11
N SER A 37 -15.65 -22.91 -3.33
CA SER A 37 -15.36 -21.65 -2.65
C SER A 37 -16.17 -20.50 -3.25
N LEU A 38 -17.00 -19.86 -2.44
CA LEU A 38 -17.61 -18.59 -2.77
C LEU A 38 -16.51 -17.56 -3.04
N ILE A 39 -16.63 -16.85 -4.14
CA ILE A 39 -15.74 -15.75 -4.51
C ILE A 39 -16.57 -14.48 -4.53
N THR A 40 -16.09 -13.45 -3.84
CA THR A 40 -16.62 -12.09 -4.00
C THR A 40 -15.94 -11.49 -5.23
N VAL A 41 -16.71 -11.00 -6.16
CA VAL A 41 -16.26 -10.31 -7.37
C VAL A 41 -16.98 -8.99 -7.41
N GLY A 42 -16.32 -7.97 -6.96
CA GLY A 42 -16.92 -6.67 -6.77
C GLY A 42 -18.04 -6.71 -5.73
N TYR A 43 -19.20 -6.30 -6.13
CA TYR A 43 -20.37 -6.25 -5.24
C TYR A 43 -21.15 -7.59 -5.21
N ALA A 44 -20.79 -8.58 -6.01
CA ALA A 44 -21.49 -9.87 -6.09
C ALA A 44 -20.65 -10.99 -5.50
N THR A 45 -21.27 -11.90 -4.77
CA THR A 45 -20.68 -13.13 -4.26
C THR A 45 -21.29 -14.33 -4.97
N GLY A 46 -20.47 -15.19 -5.53
CA GLY A 46 -20.94 -16.39 -6.26
C GLY A 46 -19.88 -17.48 -6.31
N ASN A 47 -20.27 -18.64 -6.85
CA ASN A 47 -19.33 -19.74 -7.10
C ASN A 47 -18.38 -19.38 -8.26
N LYS A 48 -17.12 -19.81 -8.18
CA LYS A 48 -16.11 -19.63 -9.25
C LYS A 48 -16.62 -20.17 -10.60
N LYS A 49 -17.44 -21.21 -10.58
CA LYS A 49 -18.05 -21.78 -11.78
C LYS A 49 -18.92 -20.77 -12.52
N ASN A 50 -19.64 -19.90 -11.81
CA ASN A 50 -20.63 -18.96 -12.37
C ASN A 50 -20.04 -17.59 -12.75
N ILE A 51 -18.73 -17.42 -12.69
CA ILE A 51 -18.05 -16.17 -13.08
C ILE A 51 -17.64 -16.26 -14.55
N SER A 52 -18.05 -15.29 -15.35
CA SER A 52 -17.73 -15.20 -16.78
C SER A 52 -16.43 -14.47 -17.08
N GLY A 53 -15.96 -13.59 -16.18
CA GLY A 53 -14.74 -12.82 -16.35
C GLY A 53 -13.46 -13.51 -15.86
N SER A 54 -12.32 -12.86 -16.07
CA SER A 54 -11.01 -13.33 -15.59
C SER A 54 -10.76 -12.83 -14.19
N VAL A 55 -11.10 -13.65 -13.21
CA VAL A 55 -10.91 -13.37 -11.79
C VAL A 55 -9.96 -14.41 -11.20
N GLU A 56 -8.97 -13.95 -10.45
CA GLU A 56 -8.04 -14.80 -9.71
C GLU A 56 -8.24 -14.60 -8.21
N LYS A 57 -8.50 -15.70 -7.49
CA LYS A 57 -8.57 -15.68 -6.02
C LYS A 57 -7.38 -16.46 -5.46
N ILE A 58 -6.60 -15.81 -4.62
CA ILE A 58 -5.50 -16.41 -3.89
C ILE A 58 -5.86 -16.43 -2.41
N THR A 59 -5.98 -17.62 -1.86
CA THR A 59 -6.21 -17.84 -0.44
C THR A 59 -4.87 -18.00 0.30
N GLU A 60 -4.90 -18.01 1.62
CA GLU A 60 -3.72 -18.17 2.48
C GLU A 60 -2.79 -19.34 2.06
N LEU A 61 -3.36 -20.43 1.53
CA LEU A 61 -2.57 -21.58 1.05
C LEU A 61 -1.76 -21.28 -0.22
N GLY A 62 -2.23 -20.36 -1.06
CA GLY A 62 -1.57 -19.95 -2.29
C GLY A 62 -0.62 -18.78 -2.13
N MET A 63 -0.58 -18.15 -0.97
CA MET A 63 0.27 -17.00 -0.68
C MET A 63 1.73 -17.42 -0.43
N ASN A 64 2.66 -16.52 -0.72
CA ASN A 64 4.05 -16.66 -0.27
C ASN A 64 4.07 -16.56 1.28
N LYS A 65 4.91 -17.38 1.91
CA LYS A 65 4.99 -17.51 3.38
C LYS A 65 6.31 -17.00 3.96
N ASP A 66 7.08 -16.25 3.17
CA ASP A 66 8.33 -15.65 3.62
C ASP A 66 8.09 -14.52 4.65
N GLN A 67 9.14 -13.85 5.06
CA GLN A 67 9.01 -12.65 5.90
C GLN A 67 8.38 -11.50 5.10
N ILE A 68 7.06 -11.54 5.00
CA ILE A 68 6.27 -10.57 4.23
C ILE A 68 6.05 -9.33 5.09
N THR A 69 6.44 -8.19 4.57
CA THR A 69 6.24 -6.88 5.21
C THR A 69 5.17 -6.06 4.52
N ASN A 70 5.00 -6.24 3.22
CA ASN A 70 3.92 -5.64 2.44
C ASN A 70 2.95 -6.75 2.00
N PRO A 71 1.64 -6.61 2.22
CA PRO A 71 0.64 -7.58 1.79
C PRO A 71 0.78 -8.06 0.34
N LEU A 72 1.23 -7.20 -0.59
CA LEU A 72 1.42 -7.55 -2.00
C LEU A 72 2.56 -8.56 -2.24
N GLU A 73 3.55 -8.62 -1.36
CA GLU A 73 4.60 -9.63 -1.44
C GLU A 73 4.03 -11.05 -1.33
N ALA A 74 2.89 -11.21 -0.63
CA ALA A 74 2.19 -12.49 -0.50
C ALA A 74 1.72 -13.05 -1.86
N ILE A 75 1.44 -12.19 -2.83
CA ILE A 75 0.92 -12.59 -4.15
C ILE A 75 1.91 -12.36 -5.29
N ARG A 76 3.13 -11.88 -4.99
CA ARG A 76 4.17 -11.68 -6.00
C ARG A 76 4.50 -12.97 -6.72
N GLY A 77 4.43 -12.96 -8.06
CA GLY A 77 4.66 -14.14 -8.90
C GLY A 77 3.56 -15.20 -8.87
N ARG A 78 2.42 -14.94 -8.19
CA ARG A 78 1.30 -15.88 -8.08
C ARG A 78 0.17 -15.59 -9.06
N VAL A 79 0.11 -14.40 -9.63
CA VAL A 79 -0.98 -13.93 -10.49
C VAL A 79 -0.45 -13.61 -11.88
N PRO A 80 -0.87 -14.33 -12.93
CA PRO A 80 -0.49 -13.98 -14.30
C PRO A 80 -0.98 -12.59 -14.68
N GLY A 81 -0.04 -11.76 -15.20
CA GLY A 81 -0.31 -10.39 -15.62
C GLY A 81 -0.30 -9.35 -14.49
N LEU A 82 0.02 -9.74 -13.26
CA LEU A 82 0.30 -8.83 -12.15
C LEU A 82 1.82 -8.69 -11.99
N THR A 83 2.32 -7.47 -12.14
CA THR A 83 3.72 -7.11 -11.88
C THR A 83 3.78 -6.29 -10.60
N ILE A 84 4.62 -6.72 -9.66
CA ILE A 84 4.89 -6.03 -8.41
C ILE A 84 6.40 -5.78 -8.36
N GLU A 85 6.78 -4.54 -8.57
CA GLU A 85 8.16 -4.08 -8.49
C GLU A 85 8.40 -3.51 -7.09
N LYS A 86 9.39 -4.07 -6.41
CA LYS A 86 9.71 -3.64 -5.05
C LYS A 86 10.19 -2.19 -5.07
N GLY A 87 9.66 -1.39 -4.17
CA GLY A 87 10.14 -0.03 -3.95
C GLY A 87 11.61 -0.04 -3.54
N THR A 88 12.37 0.92 -4.01
CA THR A 88 13.83 1.00 -3.82
C THR A 88 14.24 1.95 -2.70
N ASN A 89 13.30 2.69 -2.13
CA ASN A 89 13.58 3.78 -1.18
C ASN A 89 13.46 3.29 0.28
N GLY A 90 14.22 2.26 0.62
CA GLY A 90 14.33 1.74 1.98
C GLY A 90 13.19 0.82 2.44
N PRO A 91 13.14 0.50 3.74
CA PRO A 91 12.18 -0.45 4.31
C PRO A 91 10.71 -0.06 4.18
N ALA A 92 10.41 1.23 4.07
CA ALA A 92 9.06 1.78 3.99
C ALA A 92 8.58 2.03 2.55
N ALA A 93 9.42 1.76 1.54
CA ALA A 93 9.09 2.03 0.15
C ALA A 93 7.84 1.24 -0.31
N LEU A 94 6.90 1.95 -0.94
CA LEU A 94 5.74 1.32 -1.55
C LEU A 94 6.15 0.63 -2.85
N ASP A 95 5.61 -0.56 -3.06
CA ASP A 95 5.80 -1.30 -4.32
C ASP A 95 5.03 -0.63 -5.45
N ALA A 96 5.61 -0.62 -6.66
CA ALA A 96 4.90 -0.25 -7.87
C ALA A 96 4.12 -1.47 -8.39
N VAL A 97 2.84 -1.29 -8.63
CA VAL A 97 1.94 -2.38 -9.03
C VAL A 97 1.36 -2.09 -10.40
N ARG A 98 1.44 -3.06 -11.30
CA ARG A 98 0.83 -2.96 -12.63
C ARG A 98 0.04 -4.24 -12.92
N LEU A 99 -1.16 -4.05 -13.41
CA LEU A 99 -2.02 -5.15 -13.83
C LEU A 99 -2.23 -5.08 -15.34
N ARG A 100 -1.65 -6.05 -16.08
CA ARG A 100 -1.65 -6.10 -17.56
C ARG A 100 -0.96 -4.92 -18.25
N GLY A 101 -0.01 -4.27 -17.55
CA GLY A 101 0.80 -3.19 -18.10
C GLY A 101 0.27 -1.79 -17.78
N THR A 102 0.74 -0.82 -18.56
CA THR A 102 0.40 0.60 -18.40
C THR A 102 -0.92 0.91 -19.09
N THR A 103 -1.86 1.48 -18.36
CA THR A 103 -3.20 1.84 -18.85
C THR A 103 -3.34 3.31 -19.21
N SER A 104 -2.45 4.15 -18.69
CA SER A 104 -2.44 5.59 -18.93
C SER A 104 -1.00 6.14 -19.01
N LEU A 105 -0.76 7.09 -19.91
CA LEU A 105 0.52 7.79 -20.02
C LEU A 105 0.65 8.96 -19.04
N THR A 106 -0.46 9.53 -18.62
CA THR A 106 -0.49 10.78 -17.82
C THR A 106 -1.17 10.62 -16.47
N SER A 107 -1.99 9.57 -16.31
CA SER A 107 -2.72 9.28 -15.06
C SER A 107 -2.04 8.16 -14.27
N GLY A 108 -2.43 7.97 -13.01
CA GLY A 108 -1.99 6.83 -12.20
C GLY A 108 -2.33 5.49 -12.86
N ASN A 109 -1.44 4.53 -12.73
CA ASN A 109 -1.59 3.19 -13.28
C ASN A 109 -1.75 2.12 -12.19
N ASP A 110 -1.85 2.54 -10.94
CA ASP A 110 -2.02 1.63 -9.82
C ASP A 110 -3.45 1.08 -9.79
N PRO A 111 -3.63 -0.21 -9.48
CA PRO A 111 -4.94 -0.79 -9.35
C PRO A 111 -5.71 -0.18 -8.17
N LEU A 112 -7.03 -0.17 -8.26
CA LEU A 112 -7.89 0.15 -7.14
C LEU A 112 -7.73 -0.91 -6.05
N ILE A 113 -7.45 -0.48 -4.83
CA ILE A 113 -7.37 -1.38 -3.66
C ILE A 113 -8.69 -1.31 -2.90
N ILE A 114 -9.22 -2.48 -2.54
CA ILE A 114 -10.45 -2.58 -1.75
C ILE A 114 -10.18 -3.55 -0.60
N VAL A 115 -10.43 -3.12 0.62
CA VAL A 115 -10.29 -3.96 1.82
C VAL A 115 -11.62 -4.06 2.53
N ASP A 116 -12.20 -5.25 2.56
CA ASP A 116 -13.53 -5.54 3.15
C ASP A 116 -14.65 -4.60 2.65
N GLY A 117 -14.50 -4.07 1.42
CA GLY A 117 -15.42 -3.12 0.78
C GLY A 117 -15.04 -1.65 0.95
N VAL A 118 -14.01 -1.33 1.72
CA VAL A 118 -13.46 0.03 1.85
C VAL A 118 -12.51 0.32 0.68
N PHE A 119 -12.74 1.42 -0.03
CA PHE A 119 -11.90 1.84 -1.16
C PHE A 119 -10.68 2.62 -0.68
N GLY A 120 -9.54 2.39 -1.34
CA GLY A 120 -8.29 3.08 -1.08
C GLY A 120 -7.27 2.86 -2.19
N ASP A 121 -6.06 3.24 -1.90
CA ASP A 121 -4.87 3.10 -2.74
C ASP A 121 -3.83 2.15 -2.11
N LEU A 122 -2.65 2.05 -2.73
CA LEU A 122 -1.56 1.20 -2.24
C LEU A 122 -1.11 1.56 -0.81
N SER A 123 -1.26 2.82 -0.39
CA SER A 123 -0.85 3.25 0.96
C SER A 123 -1.71 2.60 2.07
N MET A 124 -2.97 2.26 1.77
CA MET A 124 -3.87 1.58 2.71
C MET A 124 -3.35 0.19 3.11
N LEU A 125 -2.51 -0.44 2.28
CA LEU A 125 -1.95 -1.77 2.56
C LEU A 125 -1.03 -1.78 3.79
N THR A 126 -0.42 -0.66 4.13
CA THR A 126 0.42 -0.53 5.33
C THR A 126 -0.37 -0.68 6.62
N SER A 127 -1.70 -0.51 6.55
CA SER A 127 -2.61 -0.64 7.70
C SER A 127 -3.11 -2.06 7.96
N ILE A 128 -2.72 -3.03 7.12
CA ILE A 128 -3.14 -4.41 7.24
C ILE A 128 -1.92 -5.29 7.47
N TYR A 129 -1.94 -6.02 8.58
CA TYR A 129 -0.89 -7.01 8.82
C TYR A 129 -1.07 -8.21 7.87
N PRO A 130 -0.02 -8.67 7.17
CA PRO A 130 -0.15 -9.72 6.15
C PRO A 130 -0.86 -11.00 6.61
N THR A 131 -0.66 -11.41 7.87
CA THR A 131 -1.31 -12.62 8.41
C THR A 131 -2.80 -12.43 8.74
N ASP A 132 -3.32 -11.19 8.71
CA ASP A 132 -4.75 -10.93 8.83
C ASP A 132 -5.51 -11.12 7.52
N ILE A 133 -4.81 -11.32 6.42
CA ILE A 133 -5.43 -11.50 5.12
C ILE A 133 -5.91 -12.95 4.95
N GLU A 134 -7.17 -13.10 4.58
CA GLU A 134 -7.79 -14.37 4.21
C GLU A 134 -7.57 -14.68 2.74
N SER A 135 -7.82 -13.68 1.88
CA SER A 135 -7.68 -13.85 0.44
C SER A 135 -7.50 -12.54 -0.32
N PHE A 136 -6.86 -12.66 -1.48
CA PHE A 136 -6.85 -11.64 -2.52
C PHE A 136 -7.73 -12.09 -3.66
N THR A 137 -8.56 -11.19 -4.19
CA THR A 137 -9.32 -11.37 -5.43
C THR A 137 -8.88 -10.30 -6.41
N ILE A 138 -8.34 -10.71 -7.57
CA ILE A 138 -7.79 -9.81 -8.58
C ILE A 138 -8.70 -9.81 -9.81
N LEU A 139 -9.26 -8.64 -10.12
CA LEU A 139 -10.10 -8.38 -11.30
C LEU A 139 -9.24 -7.76 -12.38
N LYS A 140 -9.06 -8.50 -13.47
CA LYS A 140 -8.12 -8.16 -14.54
C LYS A 140 -8.78 -7.64 -15.82
N ASP A 141 -10.02 -8.02 -16.08
CA ASP A 141 -10.73 -7.71 -17.32
C ASP A 141 -11.71 -6.56 -17.14
N ALA A 142 -11.83 -5.70 -18.15
CA ALA A 142 -12.82 -4.63 -18.17
C ALA A 142 -14.26 -5.13 -18.01
N SER A 143 -14.57 -6.38 -18.40
CA SER A 143 -15.87 -6.99 -18.18
C SER A 143 -16.24 -7.10 -16.69
N GLU A 144 -15.24 -7.23 -15.80
CA GLU A 144 -15.46 -7.28 -14.36
C GLU A 144 -15.14 -5.94 -13.69
N THR A 145 -14.11 -5.19 -14.15
CA THR A 145 -13.74 -3.92 -13.51
C THR A 145 -14.67 -2.76 -13.89
N ALA A 146 -15.48 -2.89 -14.96
CA ALA A 146 -16.50 -1.91 -15.32
C ALA A 146 -17.53 -1.67 -14.19
N GLN A 147 -17.74 -2.64 -13.30
CA GLN A 147 -18.56 -2.43 -12.10
C GLN A 147 -17.99 -1.40 -11.11
N TYR A 148 -16.73 -0.97 -11.28
CA TYR A 148 -16.08 0.13 -10.54
C TYR A 148 -15.99 1.43 -11.37
N GLY A 149 -16.51 1.42 -12.60
CA GLY A 149 -16.71 2.60 -13.45
C GLY A 149 -15.44 3.40 -13.68
N SER A 150 -15.47 4.66 -13.27
CA SER A 150 -14.39 5.62 -13.43
C SER A 150 -13.13 5.34 -12.58
N ARG A 151 -13.09 4.24 -11.81
CA ARG A 151 -11.97 3.84 -10.95
C ARG A 151 -11.37 2.49 -11.35
N GLY A 152 -11.94 1.79 -12.36
CA GLY A 152 -11.65 0.40 -12.68
C GLY A 152 -10.62 0.15 -13.78
N ALA A 153 -10.10 1.18 -14.47
CA ALA A 153 -9.29 0.98 -15.69
C ALA A 153 -7.95 0.26 -15.44
N SER A 154 -7.28 0.53 -14.31
CA SER A 154 -6.00 -0.10 -13.95
C SER A 154 -6.14 -1.46 -13.26
N GLY A 155 -7.38 -2.01 -13.24
CA GLY A 155 -7.69 -3.25 -12.52
C GLY A 155 -8.04 -3.01 -11.06
N VAL A 156 -8.43 -4.09 -10.38
CA VAL A 156 -8.86 -4.04 -8.98
C VAL A 156 -8.24 -5.19 -8.20
N ILE A 157 -7.74 -4.90 -7.02
CA ILE A 157 -7.27 -5.88 -6.03
C ILE A 157 -8.17 -5.77 -4.81
N GLU A 158 -9.01 -6.77 -4.61
CA GLU A 158 -9.86 -6.90 -3.43
C GLU A 158 -9.16 -7.77 -2.38
N ILE A 159 -9.11 -7.28 -1.16
CA ILE A 159 -8.53 -7.97 -0.01
C ILE A 159 -9.66 -8.26 0.97
N THR A 160 -9.78 -9.53 1.34
CA THR A 160 -10.68 -9.96 2.40
C THR A 160 -9.83 -10.26 3.64
N THR A 161 -10.17 -9.66 4.78
CA THR A 161 -9.48 -9.95 6.04
C THR A 161 -10.15 -11.13 6.75
N LYS A 162 -9.35 -11.82 7.59
CA LYS A 162 -9.84 -12.93 8.42
C LYS A 162 -10.90 -12.45 9.39
N LYS A 163 -12.01 -13.16 9.45
CA LYS A 163 -13.13 -12.88 10.36
C LYS A 163 -13.12 -13.79 11.59
N GLY A 164 -13.96 -13.47 12.55
CA GLY A 164 -14.24 -14.33 13.69
C GLY A 164 -14.88 -15.66 13.26
N ILE A 165 -14.62 -16.70 14.00
CA ILE A 165 -15.25 -18.03 13.81
C ILE A 165 -16.07 -18.38 15.05
N ARG A 166 -17.16 -19.11 14.86
CA ARG A 166 -17.99 -19.61 15.96
C ARG A 166 -17.18 -20.56 16.85
N GLY A 167 -17.46 -20.55 18.14
CA GLY A 167 -16.84 -21.43 19.12
C GLY A 167 -16.07 -20.69 20.20
N LYS A 168 -15.35 -21.46 21.02
CA LYS A 168 -14.54 -20.91 22.14
C LYS A 168 -13.50 -19.92 21.62
N THR A 169 -13.22 -18.91 22.42
CA THR A 169 -12.14 -17.96 22.16
C THR A 169 -10.81 -18.67 21.97
N ARG A 170 -10.13 -18.34 20.90
CA ARG A 170 -8.78 -18.82 20.54
C ARG A 170 -7.84 -17.65 20.45
N VAL A 171 -6.57 -17.92 20.74
CA VAL A 171 -5.47 -16.97 20.60
C VAL A 171 -4.48 -17.56 19.61
N SER A 172 -4.05 -16.75 18.65
CA SER A 172 -2.92 -17.10 17.79
C SER A 172 -1.82 -16.06 17.91
N TYR A 173 -0.58 -16.51 17.92
CA TYR A 173 0.60 -15.67 17.88
C TYR A 173 1.50 -16.12 16.75
N ASN A 174 1.95 -15.15 15.96
CA ASN A 174 2.96 -15.33 14.91
C ASN A 174 4.11 -14.36 15.16
N GLY A 175 5.33 -14.86 15.20
CA GLY A 175 6.52 -14.06 15.37
C GLY A 175 7.59 -14.47 14.37
N SER A 176 8.37 -13.51 13.88
CA SER A 176 9.53 -13.76 13.05
C SER A 176 10.65 -12.79 13.35
N PHE A 177 11.88 -13.25 13.17
CA PHE A 177 13.08 -12.46 13.28
C PHE A 177 13.93 -12.69 12.03
N GLY A 178 14.55 -11.64 11.50
CA GLY A 178 15.37 -11.69 10.30
C GLY A 178 16.58 -10.79 10.40
N ILE A 179 17.62 -11.18 9.65
CA ILE A 179 18.85 -10.43 9.48
C ILE A 179 19.06 -10.21 7.98
N SER A 180 19.34 -8.97 7.59
CA SER A 180 19.59 -8.58 6.22
C SER A 180 20.98 -7.97 6.10
N SER A 181 21.71 -8.33 5.05
CA SER A 181 23.01 -7.73 4.74
C SER A 181 23.14 -7.49 3.23
N VAL A 182 24.05 -6.62 2.86
CA VAL A 182 24.36 -6.39 1.45
C VAL A 182 24.92 -7.67 0.84
N TYR A 183 24.29 -8.16 -0.23
CA TYR A 183 24.69 -9.39 -0.90
C TYR A 183 25.93 -9.20 -1.81
N LYS A 184 25.97 -8.05 -2.52
CA LYS A 184 27.05 -7.75 -3.46
C LYS A 184 27.21 -6.25 -3.60
N ASN A 185 28.44 -5.77 -3.48
CA ASN A 185 28.82 -4.38 -3.73
C ASN A 185 29.47 -4.22 -5.10
N LEU A 186 29.50 -2.97 -5.57
CA LEU A 186 30.37 -2.58 -6.67
C LEU A 186 31.83 -2.68 -6.21
N GLU A 187 32.70 -3.20 -7.07
CA GLU A 187 34.15 -3.17 -6.84
C GLU A 187 34.64 -1.75 -7.10
N MET A 188 35.11 -1.09 -6.04
CA MET A 188 35.60 0.27 -6.08
C MET A 188 37.13 0.27 -5.92
N LEU A 189 37.78 1.27 -6.52
CA LEU A 189 39.20 1.48 -6.32
C LEU A 189 39.49 1.77 -4.86
N SER A 190 40.48 1.09 -4.28
CA SER A 190 41.06 1.48 -3.00
C SER A 190 41.83 2.81 -3.13
N GLY A 191 42.14 3.46 -2.04
CA GLY A 191 42.93 4.71 -2.08
C GLY A 191 44.27 4.51 -2.73
N SER A 192 44.96 3.39 -2.51
CA SER A 192 46.24 3.01 -3.13
C SER A 192 46.11 2.79 -4.64
N GLU A 193 45.08 2.06 -5.08
CA GLU A 193 44.82 1.85 -6.52
C GLU A 193 44.46 3.18 -7.20
N PHE A 194 43.68 4.03 -6.54
CA PHE A 194 43.33 5.35 -7.05
C PHE A 194 44.58 6.25 -7.21
N ARG A 195 45.50 6.27 -6.23
CA ARG A 195 46.79 6.99 -6.34
C ARG A 195 47.64 6.48 -7.50
N ASN A 196 47.77 5.16 -7.59
CA ASN A 196 48.58 4.52 -8.64
C ASN A 196 48.01 4.84 -10.03
N LEU A 197 46.70 4.76 -10.19
CA LEU A 197 46.03 5.09 -11.46
C LEU A 197 46.20 6.57 -11.82
N ALA A 198 46.05 7.46 -10.87
CA ALA A 198 46.25 8.91 -11.07
C ALA A 198 47.68 9.23 -11.48
N GLN A 199 48.68 8.58 -10.84
CA GLN A 199 50.08 8.71 -11.18
C GLN A 199 50.38 8.20 -12.61
N GLN A 200 49.85 7.04 -12.98
CA GLN A 200 49.99 6.47 -14.33
C GLN A 200 49.39 7.35 -15.42
N GLN A 201 48.27 8.02 -15.09
CA GLN A 201 47.55 8.92 -16.01
C GLN A 201 48.10 10.38 -15.99
N GLY A 202 49.06 10.67 -15.13
CA GLY A 202 49.59 12.04 -14.95
C GLY A 202 48.55 13.03 -14.39
N ILE A 203 47.51 12.52 -13.68
CA ILE A 203 46.44 13.32 -13.09
C ILE A 203 46.83 13.72 -11.66
N SER A 204 46.78 15.03 -11.39
CA SER A 204 46.94 15.54 -10.02
C SER A 204 45.66 15.28 -9.21
N ILE A 205 45.77 14.60 -8.08
CA ILE A 205 44.66 14.35 -7.16
C ILE A 205 44.90 15.05 -5.82
N LEU A 206 43.83 15.41 -5.13
CA LEU A 206 43.89 15.81 -3.76
C LEU A 206 43.92 14.56 -2.87
N ASP A 207 45.12 14.16 -2.44
CA ASP A 207 45.34 13.00 -1.59
C ASP A 207 45.30 13.40 -0.10
N LYS A 208 44.38 12.77 0.63
CA LYS A 208 44.24 12.98 2.09
C LYS A 208 44.87 11.83 2.91
N GLY A 209 45.52 10.87 2.28
CA GLY A 209 46.32 9.83 2.94
C GLY A 209 45.50 8.65 3.49
N ASN A 210 44.21 8.56 3.23
CA ASN A 210 43.34 7.50 3.76
C ASN A 210 43.05 6.39 2.72
N GLU A 211 42.40 5.33 3.17
CA GLU A 211 41.96 4.15 2.40
C GLU A 211 40.50 3.85 2.74
N THR A 212 39.57 4.73 2.33
CA THR A 212 38.16 4.65 2.71
C THR A 212 37.30 4.01 1.61
N ASN A 213 36.56 2.98 1.95
CA ASN A 213 35.51 2.44 1.10
C ASN A 213 34.17 3.02 1.53
N PHE A 214 33.74 4.11 0.90
CA PHE A 214 32.55 4.84 1.29
C PHE A 214 31.24 4.05 1.09
N LEU A 215 31.19 3.06 0.16
CA LEU A 215 30.04 2.16 0.06
C LEU A 215 29.86 1.33 1.33
N LYS A 216 30.98 0.79 1.87
CA LYS A 216 30.93 0.01 3.13
C LYS A 216 30.64 0.88 4.35
N GLU A 217 31.08 2.14 4.34
CA GLU A 217 30.86 3.06 5.46
C GLU A 217 29.38 3.46 5.64
N ILE A 218 28.59 3.43 4.57
CA ILE A 218 27.17 3.74 4.64
C ILE A 218 26.28 2.51 4.89
N GLU A 219 26.87 1.31 4.90
CA GLU A 219 26.15 0.03 5.05
C GLU A 219 26.04 -0.39 6.52
N GLN A 220 24.98 -1.13 6.81
CA GLN A 220 24.79 -1.81 8.08
C GLN A 220 24.11 -3.17 7.91
N THR A 221 24.19 -3.99 8.95
CA THR A 221 23.36 -5.19 9.05
C THR A 221 21.96 -4.78 9.53
N GLY A 222 20.96 -4.97 8.67
CA GLY A 222 19.57 -4.69 9.00
C GLY A 222 18.97 -5.79 9.86
N LEU A 223 18.31 -5.43 10.94
CA LEU A 223 17.54 -6.33 11.80
C LEU A 223 16.05 -6.15 11.53
N GLN A 224 15.31 -7.24 11.57
CA GLN A 224 13.86 -7.22 11.38
C GLN A 224 13.20 -8.11 12.42
N GLN A 225 12.14 -7.61 13.03
CA GLN A 225 11.28 -8.38 13.92
C GLN A 225 9.81 -8.07 13.63
N ASN A 226 8.99 -9.12 13.62
CA ASN A 226 7.56 -9.03 13.38
C ASN A 226 6.85 -9.83 14.46
N HIS A 227 5.80 -9.24 15.04
CA HIS A 227 4.97 -9.86 16.06
C HIS A 227 3.50 -9.61 15.72
N HIS A 228 2.70 -10.66 15.77
CA HIS A 228 1.27 -10.57 15.53
C HIS A 228 0.52 -11.46 16.50
N VAL A 229 -0.48 -10.91 17.15
CA VAL A 229 -1.39 -11.65 18.03
C VAL A 229 -2.82 -11.44 17.58
N ALA A 230 -3.62 -12.50 17.57
CA ALA A 230 -5.05 -12.40 17.28
C ALA A 230 -5.87 -13.21 18.26
N PHE A 231 -6.99 -12.62 18.67
CA PHE A 231 -8.04 -13.20 19.50
C PHE A 231 -9.29 -13.34 18.67
N TYR A 232 -9.87 -14.52 18.58
CA TYR A 232 -11.06 -14.76 17.80
C TYR A 232 -11.93 -15.85 18.40
N GLY A 233 -13.23 -15.73 18.21
CA GLY A 233 -14.21 -16.65 18.75
C GLY A 233 -15.63 -16.19 18.43
N GLY A 234 -16.61 -16.81 19.08
CA GLY A 234 -18.00 -16.42 18.91
C GLY A 234 -18.99 -17.44 19.44
N THR A 235 -20.25 -17.13 19.27
CA THR A 235 -21.42 -17.98 19.53
C THR A 235 -22.10 -18.31 18.21
N ASP A 236 -23.26 -18.95 18.25
CA ASP A 236 -24.08 -19.16 17.04
C ASP A 236 -24.59 -17.86 16.44
N ALA A 237 -24.85 -16.85 17.28
CA ALA A 237 -25.38 -15.55 16.85
C ALA A 237 -24.29 -14.49 16.60
N SER A 238 -23.06 -14.67 17.12
CA SER A 238 -22.02 -13.64 17.02
C SER A 238 -20.66 -14.25 16.76
N SER A 239 -19.82 -13.52 16.04
CA SER A 239 -18.40 -13.85 15.91
C SER A 239 -17.57 -12.58 15.95
N TYR A 240 -16.35 -12.70 16.48
CA TYR A 240 -15.42 -11.58 16.57
C TYR A 240 -13.99 -12.03 16.32
N ARG A 241 -13.19 -11.11 15.78
CA ARG A 241 -11.74 -11.21 15.69
C ARG A 241 -11.13 -9.84 15.98
N VAL A 242 -10.11 -9.83 16.84
CA VAL A 242 -9.28 -8.66 17.11
C VAL A 242 -7.84 -9.09 16.96
N SER A 243 -7.05 -8.33 16.22
CA SER A 243 -5.62 -8.59 16.06
C SER A 243 -4.80 -7.32 16.22
N LEU A 244 -3.57 -7.50 16.68
CA LEU A 244 -2.56 -6.47 16.85
C LEU A 244 -1.28 -6.97 16.19
N GLY A 245 -0.66 -6.12 15.39
CA GLY A 245 0.61 -6.39 14.73
C GLY A 245 1.65 -5.33 15.05
N PHE A 246 2.89 -5.74 15.16
CA PHE A 246 4.05 -4.87 15.30
C PHE A 246 5.15 -5.34 14.38
N MET A 247 5.70 -4.42 13.59
CA MET A 247 6.87 -4.62 12.74
C MET A 247 7.91 -3.58 13.08
N ASP A 248 9.15 -4.03 13.24
CA ASP A 248 10.33 -3.16 13.38
C ASP A 248 11.38 -3.66 12.39
N ARG A 249 11.80 -2.81 11.49
CA ARG A 249 12.68 -3.17 10.39
C ARG A 249 13.75 -2.11 10.18
N GLN A 250 15.00 -2.51 10.28
CA GLN A 250 16.14 -1.70 9.88
C GLN A 250 16.53 -2.00 8.44
N GLY A 251 16.88 -0.98 7.67
CA GLY A 251 17.46 -1.11 6.34
C GLY A 251 18.90 -1.58 6.39
N ILE A 252 19.44 -1.89 5.22
CA ILE A 252 20.85 -2.26 5.05
C ILE A 252 21.77 -1.04 4.86
N ILE A 253 21.18 0.15 4.77
CA ILE A 253 21.88 1.42 4.76
C ILE A 253 21.65 2.11 6.11
N LEU A 254 22.64 2.86 6.58
CA LEU A 254 22.54 3.62 7.83
C LEU A 254 21.35 4.58 7.80
N ASN A 255 20.70 4.75 8.96
CA ASN A 255 19.57 5.66 9.16
C ASN A 255 18.29 5.32 8.38
N GLU A 256 18.16 4.10 7.87
CA GLU A 256 16.90 3.61 7.33
C GLU A 256 16.22 2.69 8.34
N ASP A 257 15.04 3.04 8.80
CA ASP A 257 14.21 2.15 9.61
C ASP A 257 12.71 2.42 9.41
N MET A 258 11.91 1.41 9.72
CA MET A 258 10.46 1.47 9.71
C MET A 258 9.92 0.77 10.96
N LYS A 259 9.03 1.44 11.68
CA LYS A 259 8.22 0.84 12.75
C LYS A 259 6.76 0.99 12.41
N ASN A 260 6.04 -0.12 12.40
CA ASN A 260 4.62 -0.14 12.07
C ASN A 260 3.85 -0.91 13.14
N PHE A 261 2.87 -0.26 13.73
CA PHE A 261 1.88 -0.87 14.60
C PHE A 261 0.55 -0.92 13.87
N THR A 262 -0.07 -2.10 13.78
CA THR A 262 -1.35 -2.32 13.12
C THR A 262 -2.39 -2.88 14.07
N SER A 263 -3.65 -2.58 13.82
CA SER A 263 -4.78 -3.19 14.51
C SER A 263 -5.88 -3.53 13.52
N ASN A 264 -6.53 -4.67 13.70
CA ASN A 264 -7.69 -5.08 12.92
C ASN A 264 -8.75 -5.65 13.86
N MET A 265 -10.00 -5.24 13.64
CA MET A 265 -11.16 -5.74 14.40
C MET A 265 -12.30 -6.04 13.43
N ASN A 266 -12.87 -7.21 13.54
CA ASN A 266 -14.07 -7.63 12.83
C ASN A 266 -15.07 -8.24 13.78
N MET A 267 -16.32 -7.85 13.69
CA MET A 267 -17.44 -8.38 14.46
C MET A 267 -18.62 -8.63 13.52
N THR A 268 -19.25 -9.78 13.67
CA THR A 268 -20.49 -10.12 12.98
C THR A 268 -21.52 -10.53 14.02
N GLN A 269 -22.72 -9.94 13.91
CA GLN A 269 -23.85 -10.24 14.77
C GLN A 269 -25.06 -10.59 13.92
N HIS A 270 -25.66 -11.75 14.18
CA HIS A 270 -26.92 -12.22 13.62
C HIS A 270 -28.06 -11.87 14.56
N VAL A 271 -29.11 -11.25 14.06
CA VAL A 271 -30.24 -10.73 14.83
C VAL A 271 -31.55 -11.17 14.17
N PHE A 272 -32.56 -11.44 14.97
CA PHE A 272 -33.91 -11.82 14.52
C PHE A 272 -33.90 -13.02 13.57
N ASP A 273 -33.30 -14.15 14.00
CA ASP A 273 -33.21 -15.39 13.22
C ASP A 273 -32.65 -15.17 11.80
N ASP A 274 -31.53 -14.45 11.74
CA ASP A 274 -30.84 -14.08 10.50
C ASP A 274 -31.58 -13.10 9.58
N PHE A 275 -32.71 -12.50 10.02
CA PHE A 275 -33.34 -11.43 9.24
C PHE A 275 -32.41 -10.25 9.06
N LEU A 276 -31.61 -9.92 10.09
CA LEU A 276 -30.60 -8.85 10.05
C LEU A 276 -29.23 -9.42 10.44
N VAL A 277 -28.24 -9.23 9.56
CA VAL A 277 -26.83 -9.48 9.85
C VAL A 277 -26.09 -8.17 9.89
N CYS A 278 -25.48 -7.86 11.03
CA CYS A 278 -24.65 -6.66 11.25
C CYS A 278 -23.17 -7.06 11.21
N GLU A 279 -22.40 -6.48 10.31
CA GLU A 279 -20.95 -6.62 10.27
C GLU A 279 -20.32 -5.26 10.57
N LEU A 280 -19.41 -5.22 11.54
CA LEU A 280 -18.61 -4.04 11.89
C LEU A 280 -17.15 -4.40 11.71
N GLY A 281 -16.40 -3.52 11.07
CA GLY A 281 -14.96 -3.69 10.90
C GLY A 281 -14.20 -2.38 11.12
N MET A 282 -12.98 -2.52 11.60
CA MET A 282 -12.02 -1.45 11.77
C MET A 282 -10.62 -2.00 11.50
N PHE A 283 -9.84 -1.27 10.76
CA PHE A 283 -8.39 -1.53 10.62
C PHE A 283 -7.63 -0.21 10.60
N GLY A 284 -6.40 -0.25 11.08
CA GLY A 284 -5.58 0.95 11.12
C GLY A 284 -4.14 0.68 11.49
N SER A 285 -3.30 1.69 11.29
CA SER A 285 -1.88 1.65 11.60
C SER A 285 -1.31 2.99 12.05
N ILE A 286 -0.23 2.89 12.79
CA ILE A 286 0.69 4.01 13.04
C ILE A 286 2.06 3.55 12.58
N GLN A 287 2.56 4.16 11.49
CA GLN A 287 3.85 3.87 10.91
C GLN A 287 4.78 5.07 11.07
N LYS A 288 6.01 4.81 11.49
CA LYS A 288 7.09 5.80 11.56
C LYS A 288 8.27 5.30 10.76
N ASN A 289 8.80 6.16 9.91
CA ASN A 289 9.91 5.86 9.02
C ASN A 289 11.04 6.87 9.23
N HIS A 290 12.26 6.38 9.21
CA HIS A 290 13.42 7.16 8.87
C HIS A 290 13.82 6.80 7.45
N ASN A 291 13.86 7.77 6.57
CA ASN A 291 14.16 7.56 5.16
C ASN A 291 15.56 8.05 4.86
N LEU A 292 16.21 7.42 3.91
CA LEU A 292 17.41 7.96 3.32
C LEU A 292 17.03 9.10 2.36
N PHE A 293 17.54 10.28 2.65
CA PHE A 293 17.35 11.42 1.75
C PHE A 293 18.12 11.20 0.45
N ASP A 294 17.43 11.26 -0.70
CA ASP A 294 18.01 11.08 -2.02
C ASP A 294 18.94 9.85 -2.13
N LEU A 295 18.33 8.66 -2.13
CA LEU A 295 19.00 7.37 -2.24
C LEU A 295 20.00 7.34 -3.42
N GLN A 296 19.57 7.82 -4.61
CA GLN A 296 20.38 7.79 -5.81
C GLN A 296 21.64 8.65 -5.65
N LYS A 297 21.50 9.85 -5.12
CA LYS A 297 22.63 10.76 -4.88
C LYS A 297 23.57 10.23 -3.81
N THR A 298 23.04 9.61 -2.77
CA THR A 298 23.84 8.99 -1.70
C THR A 298 24.72 7.88 -2.25
N PHE A 299 24.16 6.94 -3.02
CA PHE A 299 24.93 5.87 -3.64
C PHE A 299 25.92 6.38 -4.70
N TYR A 300 25.50 7.34 -5.53
CA TYR A 300 26.38 7.96 -6.50
C TYR A 300 27.57 8.63 -5.82
N SER A 301 27.32 9.38 -4.75
CA SER A 301 28.39 10.00 -3.97
C SER A 301 29.30 8.95 -3.34
N ALA A 302 28.76 7.91 -2.72
CA ALA A 302 29.57 6.86 -2.10
C ALA A 302 30.45 6.08 -3.11
N ALA A 303 29.95 5.90 -4.34
CA ALA A 303 30.67 5.24 -5.41
C ALA A 303 31.74 6.13 -6.10
N THR A 304 31.56 7.45 -6.10
CA THR A 304 32.43 8.36 -6.86
C THR A 304 33.29 9.26 -5.96
N PHE A 305 33.08 9.24 -4.66
CA PHE A 305 33.87 10.04 -3.74
C PHE A 305 35.32 9.55 -3.67
N ASN A 306 36.25 10.48 -3.50
CA ASN A 306 37.69 10.18 -3.47
C ASN A 306 38.05 9.27 -2.29
N PRO A 307 38.52 8.04 -2.52
CA PRO A 307 38.80 7.04 -1.48
C PRO A 307 39.99 7.41 -0.56
N THR A 308 40.73 8.46 -0.90
CA THR A 308 41.83 8.95 -0.05
C THR A 308 41.35 9.86 1.09
N TYR A 309 40.06 10.21 1.11
CA TYR A 309 39.47 11.05 2.17
C TYR A 309 39.16 10.24 3.43
N PRO A 310 39.19 10.87 4.62
CA PRO A 310 38.91 10.18 5.88
C PRO A 310 37.41 9.85 6.04
N ASN A 311 37.12 8.81 6.80
CA ASN A 311 35.77 8.43 7.21
C ASN A 311 35.31 9.08 8.53
N HIS A 312 35.96 10.16 8.94
CA HIS A 312 35.65 10.94 10.14
C HIS A 312 35.68 12.43 9.83
N ARG A 313 35.03 13.20 10.69
CA ARG A 313 35.06 14.68 10.61
C ARG A 313 36.46 15.21 10.85
N ASN A 314 36.79 16.30 10.19
CA ASN A 314 38.02 17.02 10.43
C ASN A 314 38.05 17.50 11.91
N PRO A 315 39.08 17.12 12.68
CA PRO A 315 39.17 17.45 14.12
C PRO A 315 39.18 18.94 14.42
N GLU A 316 39.77 19.75 13.51
CA GLU A 316 39.93 21.19 13.70
C GLU A 316 38.63 21.96 13.40
N THR A 317 37.93 21.59 12.34
CA THR A 317 36.72 22.28 11.85
C THR A 317 35.43 21.63 12.30
N SER A 318 35.47 20.41 12.82
CA SER A 318 34.31 19.55 13.14
C SER A 318 33.37 19.32 11.96
N SER A 319 33.83 19.59 10.73
CA SER A 319 33.07 19.42 9.47
C SER A 319 33.57 18.20 8.67
N TRP A 320 32.74 17.72 7.75
CA TRP A 320 33.18 16.73 6.79
C TRP A 320 34.02 17.38 5.69
N ASP A 321 35.15 16.75 5.35
CA ASP A 321 35.93 17.18 4.20
C ASP A 321 35.12 16.98 2.92
N GLN A 322 34.98 18.02 2.11
CA GLN A 322 34.25 18.04 0.85
C GLN A 322 35.21 18.17 -0.35
N ILE A 323 34.82 17.66 -1.51
CA ILE A 323 35.54 17.90 -2.75
C ILE A 323 35.21 19.32 -3.23
N THR A 324 36.20 20.21 -3.20
CA THR A 324 36.07 21.57 -3.72
C THR A 324 35.85 21.53 -5.23
N ASN A 325 34.94 22.38 -5.73
CA ASN A 325 34.57 22.49 -7.14
C ASN A 325 33.77 21.31 -7.74
N ALA A 326 33.31 20.36 -6.93
CA ALA A 326 32.43 19.29 -7.37
C ALA A 326 31.03 19.48 -6.78
N SER A 327 30.21 20.32 -7.40
CA SER A 327 28.86 20.67 -6.92
C SER A 327 27.89 19.48 -6.86
N GLN A 328 28.21 18.38 -7.52
CA GLN A 328 27.37 17.18 -7.62
C GLN A 328 27.79 16.07 -6.64
N ILE A 329 29.00 16.14 -6.06
CA ILE A 329 29.57 15.08 -5.23
C ILE A 329 29.76 15.64 -3.82
N THR A 330 28.89 15.26 -2.91
CA THR A 330 28.96 15.57 -1.47
C THR A 330 29.55 14.37 -0.74
N ASN A 331 30.29 14.61 0.36
CA ASN A 331 30.77 13.51 1.20
C ASN A 331 29.59 12.61 1.61
N PRO A 332 29.60 11.30 1.28
CA PRO A 332 28.46 10.41 1.53
C PRO A 332 28.14 10.27 3.03
N LEU A 333 29.11 10.42 3.91
CA LEU A 333 28.89 10.37 5.36
C LEU A 333 28.22 11.65 5.88
N ALA A 334 28.39 12.78 5.20
CA ALA A 334 27.63 14.00 5.49
C ALA A 334 26.13 13.79 5.15
N TRP A 335 25.83 13.07 4.07
CA TRP A 335 24.45 12.71 3.72
C TRP A 335 23.76 11.88 4.81
N MET A 336 24.50 11.05 5.54
CA MET A 336 23.95 10.27 6.66
C MET A 336 23.52 11.14 7.85
N GLU A 337 23.83 12.43 7.86
CA GLU A 337 23.37 13.36 8.89
C GLU A 337 22.02 14.03 8.57
N VAL A 338 21.55 13.89 7.34
CA VAL A 338 20.23 14.37 6.93
C VAL A 338 19.16 13.60 7.72
N LYS A 339 18.23 14.34 8.28
CA LYS A 339 17.06 13.76 8.96
C LYS A 339 15.88 13.82 8.00
N ASP A 340 15.33 12.67 7.67
CA ASP A 340 14.13 12.55 6.83
C ASP A 340 13.17 11.55 7.48
N HIS A 341 12.10 12.08 8.04
CA HIS A 341 11.18 11.34 8.89
C HIS A 341 9.76 11.49 8.38
N ASP A 342 9.08 10.36 8.25
CA ASP A 342 7.65 10.30 7.96
C ASP A 342 6.91 9.62 9.12
N ALA A 343 5.75 10.15 9.46
CA ALA A 343 4.80 9.51 10.34
C ALA A 343 3.45 9.41 9.63
N THR A 344 2.93 8.19 9.46
CA THR A 344 1.62 7.94 8.86
C THR A 344 0.71 7.33 9.90
N SER A 345 -0.47 7.93 10.09
CA SER A 345 -1.55 7.36 10.89
C SER A 345 -2.76 7.12 10.00
N HIS A 346 -3.22 5.88 9.95
CA HIS A 346 -4.36 5.46 9.15
C HIS A 346 -5.39 4.77 10.04
N ILE A 347 -6.65 5.09 9.84
CA ILE A 347 -7.79 4.36 10.41
C ILE A 347 -8.92 4.28 9.39
N SER A 348 -9.45 3.08 9.20
CA SER A 348 -10.66 2.83 8.41
C SER A 348 -11.66 2.06 9.25
N THR A 349 -12.90 2.49 9.22
CA THR A 349 -14.03 1.82 9.86
C THR A 349 -15.12 1.56 8.83
N HIS A 350 -15.82 0.45 8.96
CA HIS A 350 -16.96 0.15 8.10
C HIS A 350 -18.05 -0.58 8.84
N ALA A 351 -19.27 -0.42 8.35
CA ALA A 351 -20.44 -1.15 8.81
C ALA A 351 -21.22 -1.68 7.60
N ARG A 352 -21.66 -2.92 7.67
CA ARG A 352 -22.55 -3.54 6.70
C ARG A 352 -23.76 -4.12 7.41
N LEU A 353 -24.94 -3.70 6.99
CA LEU A 353 -26.22 -4.21 7.47
C LEU A 353 -26.88 -4.98 6.33
N THR A 354 -27.06 -6.28 6.50
CA THR A 354 -27.71 -7.14 5.52
C THR A 354 -29.08 -7.56 6.04
N PHE A 355 -30.13 -7.09 5.37
CA PHE A 355 -31.53 -7.47 5.64
C PHE A 355 -31.91 -8.61 4.67
N ASN A 356 -32.15 -9.79 5.18
CA ASN A 356 -32.65 -10.94 4.43
C ASN A 356 -34.19 -10.83 4.31
N LEU A 357 -34.65 -10.02 3.35
CA LEU A 357 -36.08 -9.71 3.16
C LEU A 357 -36.87 -10.97 2.74
N LEU A 358 -36.27 -11.74 1.85
CA LEU A 358 -36.75 -13.06 1.44
C LEU A 358 -35.53 -14.00 1.34
N ARG A 359 -35.73 -15.28 1.19
CA ARG A 359 -34.65 -16.24 0.98
C ARG A 359 -33.77 -15.88 -0.21
N GLU A 360 -34.37 -15.32 -1.25
CA GLU A 360 -33.71 -14.92 -2.51
C GLU A 360 -33.37 -13.43 -2.58
N LEU A 361 -34.00 -12.58 -1.74
CA LEU A 361 -33.90 -11.12 -1.84
C LEU A 361 -33.25 -10.54 -0.60
N LYS A 362 -32.15 -9.80 -0.80
CA LYS A 362 -31.42 -9.13 0.27
C LYS A 362 -31.26 -7.63 -0.03
N LEU A 363 -31.46 -6.82 0.99
CA LEU A 363 -31.10 -5.41 0.99
C LEU A 363 -29.85 -5.23 1.86
N ILE A 364 -28.83 -4.58 1.30
CA ILE A 364 -27.55 -4.35 1.99
C ILE A 364 -27.27 -2.86 2.04
N LEU A 365 -27.03 -2.37 3.24
CA LEU A 365 -26.52 -1.04 3.51
C LEU A 365 -25.05 -1.18 3.89
N PHE A 366 -24.19 -0.42 3.26
CA PHE A 366 -22.75 -0.37 3.61
C PHE A 366 -22.33 1.09 3.76
N GLY A 367 -21.56 1.37 4.80
CA GLY A 367 -20.93 2.66 5.01
C GLY A 367 -19.49 2.47 5.51
N SER A 368 -18.59 3.34 5.06
CA SER A 368 -17.21 3.38 5.56
C SER A 368 -16.71 4.80 5.72
N TYR A 369 -15.83 4.97 6.70
CA TYR A 369 -15.06 6.19 6.94
C TYR A 369 -13.59 5.84 7.03
N THR A 370 -12.76 6.57 6.29
CA THR A 370 -11.30 6.45 6.30
C THR A 370 -10.70 7.81 6.64
N TYR A 371 -9.72 7.79 7.54
CA TYR A 371 -8.88 8.91 7.89
C TYR A 371 -7.42 8.52 7.74
N ASN A 372 -6.68 9.30 6.97
CA ASN A 372 -5.24 9.11 6.78
C ASN A 372 -4.53 10.46 6.93
N ILE A 373 -3.49 10.49 7.74
CA ILE A 373 -2.61 11.65 7.92
C ILE A 373 -1.16 11.22 7.76
N VAL A 374 -0.43 11.98 6.95
CA VAL A 374 1.01 11.82 6.75
C VAL A 374 1.70 13.10 7.16
N GLU A 375 2.61 13.00 8.10
CA GLU A 375 3.46 14.07 8.58
C GLU A 375 4.90 13.84 8.09
N ASN A 376 5.43 14.79 7.32
CA ASN A 376 6.79 14.74 6.81
C ASN A 376 7.65 15.79 7.53
N SER A 377 8.84 15.42 7.96
CA SER A 377 9.78 16.31 8.63
C SER A 377 11.20 16.03 8.15
N GLN A 378 11.85 17.04 7.57
CA GLN A 378 13.16 16.90 6.97
C GLN A 378 14.09 18.02 7.43
N TYR A 379 15.35 17.69 7.64
CA TYR A 379 16.40 18.66 7.94
C TYR A 379 17.70 18.31 7.23
N LEU A 380 18.15 19.21 6.39
CA LEU A 380 19.47 19.17 5.76
C LEU A 380 20.41 20.06 6.60
N PRO A 381 21.40 19.48 7.29
CA PRO A 381 22.31 20.24 8.12
C PRO A 381 23.29 21.08 7.28
N THR A 382 23.96 22.03 7.93
CA THR A 382 24.93 22.92 7.29
C THR A 382 26.14 22.18 6.73
N SER A 383 26.40 20.95 7.20
CA SER A 383 27.43 20.04 6.64
C SER A 383 27.10 19.54 5.22
N VAL A 384 25.82 19.55 4.84
CA VAL A 384 25.31 19.08 3.55
C VAL A 384 24.82 20.24 2.68
N TRP A 385 24.14 21.19 3.28
CA TRP A 385 23.56 22.36 2.64
C TRP A 385 24.04 23.64 3.32
N ALA A 386 24.81 24.45 2.62
CA ALA A 386 25.59 25.57 3.18
C ALA A 386 24.82 26.51 4.14
N HIS A 387 23.51 26.54 4.04
CA HIS A 387 22.65 27.40 4.86
C HIS A 387 21.69 26.61 5.77
N GLY A 388 21.80 25.28 5.81
CA GLY A 388 20.81 24.43 6.46
C GLY A 388 19.41 24.63 5.89
N GLN A 389 18.60 23.58 5.85
CA GLN A 389 17.22 23.64 5.37
C GLN A 389 16.34 22.73 6.20
N ALA A 390 15.20 23.23 6.62
CA ALA A 390 14.15 22.46 7.27
C ALA A 390 12.88 22.46 6.41
N TYR A 391 12.24 21.31 6.32
CA TYR A 391 10.93 21.13 5.72
C TYR A 391 9.99 20.50 6.74
N LYS A 392 8.77 20.99 6.82
CA LYS A 392 7.66 20.31 7.49
C LYS A 392 6.40 20.38 6.63
N GLY A 393 5.71 19.24 6.54
CA GLY A 393 4.47 19.16 5.80
C GLY A 393 3.51 18.17 6.43
N THR A 394 2.24 18.41 6.21
CA THR A 394 1.16 17.50 6.61
C THR A 394 0.22 17.30 5.43
N ARG A 395 -0.12 16.06 5.14
CA ARG A 395 -1.13 15.67 4.17
C ARG A 395 -2.20 14.87 4.87
N LYS A 396 -3.46 15.26 4.70
CA LYS A 396 -4.61 14.66 5.33
C LYS A 396 -5.62 14.23 4.28
N MET A 397 -6.13 13.02 4.38
CA MET A 397 -7.19 12.49 3.54
C MET A 397 -8.31 11.93 4.42
N GLU A 398 -9.53 12.33 4.10
CA GLU A 398 -10.76 11.76 4.67
C GLU A 398 -11.61 11.22 3.53
N SER A 399 -12.15 10.01 3.67
CA SER A 399 -13.09 9.43 2.71
C SER A 399 -14.32 8.91 3.44
N LEU A 400 -15.48 9.32 2.97
CA LEU A 400 -16.78 8.84 3.40
C LEU A 400 -17.46 8.16 2.20
N LEU A 401 -17.80 6.89 2.35
CA LEU A 401 -18.50 6.08 1.35
C LEU A 401 -19.80 5.55 1.96
N GLY A 402 -20.86 5.59 1.19
CA GLY A 402 -22.11 4.91 1.51
C GLY A 402 -22.70 4.27 0.28
N ASN A 403 -23.19 3.02 0.39
CA ASN A 403 -23.93 2.39 -0.67
C ASN A 403 -25.17 1.64 -0.18
N LEU A 404 -26.14 1.57 -1.06
CA LEU A 404 -27.36 0.81 -0.93
C LEU A 404 -27.41 -0.22 -2.05
N MET A 405 -27.55 -1.49 -1.72
CA MET A 405 -27.49 -2.58 -2.68
C MET A 405 -28.69 -3.52 -2.48
N LEU A 406 -29.39 -3.82 -3.56
CA LEU A 406 -30.45 -4.81 -3.61
C LEU A 406 -29.96 -6.00 -4.44
N THR A 407 -30.03 -7.21 -3.88
CA THR A 407 -29.61 -8.43 -4.57
C THR A 407 -30.73 -9.45 -4.61
N TYR A 408 -30.95 -10.05 -5.77
CA TYR A 408 -31.91 -11.12 -5.95
C TYR A 408 -31.25 -12.32 -6.60
N LYS A 409 -31.32 -13.51 -5.94
CA LYS A 409 -30.71 -14.75 -6.41
C LYS A 409 -31.74 -15.86 -6.44
N LYS A 410 -31.92 -16.49 -7.60
CA LYS A 410 -32.92 -17.56 -7.79
C LYS A 410 -32.35 -18.72 -8.56
N ASN A 411 -32.47 -19.90 -7.98
CA ASN A 411 -32.31 -21.17 -8.70
C ASN A 411 -33.66 -21.69 -9.12
N TRP A 412 -33.82 -21.96 -10.42
CA TRP A 412 -35.02 -22.58 -10.97
C TRP A 412 -34.62 -23.68 -11.95
N ASN A 413 -34.64 -24.92 -11.48
CA ASN A 413 -34.15 -26.08 -12.22
C ASN A 413 -32.70 -25.90 -12.71
N LYS A 414 -32.52 -25.76 -14.04
CA LYS A 414 -31.22 -25.51 -14.68
C LYS A 414 -30.88 -24.04 -14.83
N HIS A 415 -31.74 -23.14 -14.38
CA HIS A 415 -31.55 -21.69 -14.52
C HIS A 415 -31.13 -21.08 -13.19
N TYR A 416 -30.04 -20.35 -13.19
CA TYR A 416 -29.59 -19.52 -12.08
C TYR A 416 -29.56 -18.05 -12.49
N PHE A 417 -30.22 -17.23 -11.70
CA PHE A 417 -30.29 -15.78 -11.87
C PHE A 417 -29.63 -15.10 -10.66
N ASP A 418 -28.77 -14.12 -10.92
CA ASP A 418 -28.21 -13.23 -9.89
C ASP A 418 -28.30 -11.79 -10.41
N VAL A 419 -29.19 -11.01 -9.81
CA VAL A 419 -29.46 -9.62 -10.17
C VAL A 419 -29.06 -8.72 -9.03
N LEU A 420 -28.39 -7.61 -9.34
CA LEU A 420 -27.93 -6.64 -8.37
C LEU A 420 -28.23 -5.22 -8.89
N ALA A 421 -28.76 -4.37 -8.02
CA ALA A 421 -28.87 -2.93 -8.21
C ALA A 421 -28.14 -2.22 -7.06
N LEU A 422 -27.33 -1.23 -7.39
CA LEU A 422 -26.51 -0.48 -6.42
C LEU A 422 -26.67 1.03 -6.66
N ALA A 423 -26.79 1.78 -5.58
CA ALA A 423 -26.57 3.22 -5.53
C ALA A 423 -25.44 3.52 -4.54
N GLU A 424 -24.46 4.32 -4.95
CA GLU A 424 -23.25 4.60 -4.18
C GLU A 424 -22.95 6.11 -4.19
N LEU A 425 -22.56 6.63 -3.02
CA LEU A 425 -22.10 8.00 -2.84
C LEU A 425 -20.74 7.99 -2.15
N GLN A 426 -19.78 8.74 -2.68
CA GLN A 426 -18.46 8.93 -2.09
C GLN A 426 -18.14 10.42 -2.01
N LYS A 427 -17.54 10.80 -0.90
CA LYS A 427 -16.96 12.12 -0.67
C LYS A 427 -15.56 11.93 -0.11
N GLU A 428 -14.60 12.54 -0.77
CA GLU A 428 -13.22 12.59 -0.29
C GLU A 428 -12.86 14.03 0.06
N THR A 429 -11.98 14.20 1.02
CA THR A 429 -11.43 15.50 1.40
C THR A 429 -9.93 15.37 1.51
N TYR A 430 -9.21 16.12 0.71
CA TYR A 430 -7.76 16.23 0.76
C TYR A 430 -7.40 17.63 1.24
N SER A 431 -6.55 17.70 2.26
CA SER A 431 -6.02 18.95 2.76
C SER A 431 -4.59 18.79 3.23
N GLY A 432 -3.86 19.86 3.23
CA GLY A 432 -2.50 19.84 3.73
C GLY A 432 -1.87 21.21 3.70
N PHE A 433 -0.71 21.25 4.32
CA PHE A 433 0.19 22.38 4.23
C PHE A 433 1.63 21.90 4.26
N TYR A 434 2.54 22.70 3.75
CA TYR A 434 3.98 22.51 3.94
C TYR A 434 4.68 23.85 4.02
N THR A 435 5.86 23.82 4.66
CA THR A 435 6.76 24.96 4.70
C THR A 435 8.21 24.51 4.65
N THR A 436 9.01 25.26 3.89
CA THR A 436 10.47 25.12 3.80
C THR A 436 11.11 26.39 4.32
N VAL A 437 12.05 26.24 5.23
CA VAL A 437 12.80 27.33 5.84
C VAL A 437 14.29 27.06 5.69
N THR A 438 15.06 28.08 5.34
CA THR A 438 16.50 27.98 5.15
C THR A 438 17.25 29.05 5.97
N ASN A 439 18.58 29.00 5.92
CA ASN A 439 19.47 29.91 6.58
C ASN A 439 19.40 29.81 8.11
N PHE A 440 19.77 28.63 8.61
CA PHE A 440 19.92 28.34 10.03
C PHE A 440 21.31 28.67 10.51
N ASN A 441 21.40 29.32 11.67
CA ASN A 441 22.67 29.61 12.34
C ASN A 441 23.22 28.42 13.13
N SER A 442 22.42 27.36 13.34
CA SER A 442 22.80 26.18 14.11
C SER A 442 21.93 24.98 13.69
N ASP A 443 22.55 23.81 13.62
CA ASP A 443 21.89 22.54 13.33
C ASP A 443 21.18 21.90 14.55
N GLN A 444 21.33 22.52 15.75
CA GLN A 444 20.89 21.92 17.02
C GLN A 444 19.40 21.60 17.07
N PHE A 445 18.56 22.48 16.54
CA PHE A 445 17.09 22.32 16.61
C PHE A 445 16.53 21.54 15.42
N GLY A 446 17.25 21.47 14.30
CA GLY A 446 16.78 20.83 13.07
C GLY A 446 15.41 21.37 12.65
N TYR A 447 14.52 20.47 12.26
CA TYR A 447 13.14 20.82 11.89
C TYR A 447 12.21 21.09 13.10
N ASN A 448 12.68 20.99 14.34
CA ASN A 448 11.84 21.21 15.54
C ASN A 448 11.65 22.69 15.87
N ASN A 449 12.47 23.58 15.32
CA ASN A 449 12.31 25.02 15.44
C ASN A 449 12.49 25.72 14.10
N LEU A 450 11.42 25.82 13.33
CA LEU A 450 11.42 26.49 12.02
C LEU A 450 11.65 28.01 12.14
N GLN A 451 11.39 28.59 13.31
CA GLN A 451 11.61 30.03 13.56
C GLN A 451 13.09 30.37 13.55
N ALA A 452 13.96 29.41 13.85
CA ALA A 452 15.42 29.61 13.88
C ALA A 452 16.04 29.83 12.48
N GLY A 453 15.34 29.46 11.40
CA GLY A 453 15.74 29.75 10.03
C GLY A 453 15.28 31.14 9.60
N ALA A 454 16.18 31.92 8.99
CA ALA A 454 15.95 33.32 8.67
C ALA A 454 15.15 33.55 7.40
N ILE A 455 15.19 32.60 6.43
CA ILE A 455 14.60 32.77 5.11
C ILE A 455 13.45 31.80 4.89
N ARG A 456 12.28 32.34 4.59
CA ARG A 456 11.08 31.62 4.14
C ARG A 456 10.79 32.02 2.70
N LEU A 457 11.02 31.10 1.77
CA LEU A 457 10.72 31.36 0.38
C LEU A 457 9.21 31.36 0.16
N TRP A 458 8.74 32.27 -0.68
CA TRP A 458 7.33 32.33 -1.08
C TRP A 458 6.83 30.97 -1.62
N GLU A 459 7.57 30.37 -2.53
CA GLU A 459 7.24 29.07 -3.12
C GLU A 459 7.43 27.89 -2.13
N GLY A 460 8.16 28.11 -1.05
CA GLY A 460 8.43 27.10 -0.03
C GLY A 460 7.29 26.89 0.97
N THR A 461 6.23 27.69 0.90
CA THR A 461 5.08 27.56 1.82
C THR A 461 3.78 27.51 1.02
N ASN A 462 2.98 26.45 1.25
CA ASN A 462 1.71 26.28 0.58
C ASN A 462 0.72 25.51 1.45
N SER A 463 -0.58 25.71 1.16
CA SER A 463 -1.66 24.89 1.70
C SER A 463 -2.70 24.64 0.60
N TYR A 464 -3.41 23.52 0.72
CA TYR A 464 -4.44 23.14 -0.25
C TYR A 464 -5.64 22.49 0.44
N PHE A 465 -6.78 22.58 -0.22
CA PHE A 465 -8.02 21.92 0.18
C PHE A 465 -8.78 21.50 -1.06
N GLU A 466 -9.13 20.22 -1.14
CA GLU A 466 -9.88 19.63 -2.25
C GLU A 466 -10.96 18.70 -1.72
N GLN A 467 -12.14 18.70 -2.38
CA GLN A 467 -13.26 17.89 -1.94
C GLN A 467 -14.01 17.25 -3.13
N PRO A 468 -13.40 16.25 -3.80
CA PRO A 468 -14.08 15.52 -4.87
C PRO A 468 -15.26 14.69 -4.32
N ARG A 469 -16.30 14.57 -5.15
CA ARG A 469 -17.51 13.78 -4.87
C ARG A 469 -17.86 12.91 -6.06
N LEU A 470 -18.36 11.72 -5.78
CA LEU A 470 -18.78 10.74 -6.77
C LEU A 470 -20.15 10.19 -6.39
N ALA A 471 -21.07 10.15 -7.35
CA ALA A 471 -22.33 9.44 -7.24
C ALA A 471 -22.41 8.40 -8.35
N SER A 472 -22.81 7.17 -8.02
CA SER A 472 -22.77 6.05 -8.95
C SER A 472 -24.01 5.19 -8.84
N PHE A 473 -24.46 4.64 -9.99
CA PHE A 473 -25.50 3.64 -10.06
C PHE A 473 -24.99 2.44 -10.89
N LEU A 474 -25.25 1.23 -10.41
CA LEU A 474 -24.88 0.00 -11.07
C LEU A 474 -26.06 -0.95 -11.13
N GLY A 475 -26.34 -1.49 -12.32
CA GLY A 475 -27.16 -2.67 -12.54
C GLY A 475 -26.30 -3.82 -13.02
N ARG A 476 -26.41 -4.98 -12.39
CA ARG A 476 -25.74 -6.22 -12.81
C ARG A 476 -26.77 -7.32 -12.99
N PHE A 477 -26.66 -8.06 -14.08
CA PHE A 477 -27.43 -9.26 -14.36
C PHE A 477 -26.48 -10.40 -14.71
N ASN A 478 -26.53 -11.49 -13.94
CA ASN A 478 -25.79 -12.73 -14.24
C ASN A 478 -26.80 -13.86 -14.40
N TYR A 479 -26.67 -14.55 -15.50
CA TYR A 479 -27.50 -15.73 -15.83
C TYR A 479 -26.62 -16.92 -16.11
N THR A 480 -26.92 -18.05 -15.48
CA THR A 480 -26.25 -19.33 -15.74
C THR A 480 -27.29 -20.37 -16.12
N PHE A 481 -27.05 -21.08 -17.23
CA PHE A 481 -27.89 -22.19 -17.69
C PHE A 481 -27.14 -23.51 -17.61
N ASP A 482 -27.69 -24.45 -16.85
CA ASP A 482 -27.24 -25.85 -16.71
C ASP A 482 -25.75 -25.93 -16.28
N ASP A 483 -25.28 -24.96 -15.49
CA ASP A 483 -23.88 -24.78 -15.05
C ASP A 483 -22.84 -24.72 -16.19
N ARG A 484 -23.30 -24.56 -17.45
CA ARG A 484 -22.48 -24.60 -18.66
C ARG A 484 -22.38 -23.26 -19.38
N TYR A 485 -23.49 -22.55 -19.50
CA TYR A 485 -23.57 -21.30 -20.26
C TYR A 485 -23.80 -20.14 -19.29
N ILE A 486 -22.89 -19.18 -19.27
CA ILE A 486 -22.91 -18.07 -18.34
C ILE A 486 -22.93 -16.78 -19.13
N LEU A 487 -23.80 -15.85 -18.78
CA LEU A 487 -23.89 -14.51 -19.33
C LEU A 487 -23.91 -13.50 -18.18
N THR A 488 -23.02 -12.52 -18.23
CA THR A 488 -23.01 -11.39 -17.29
C THR A 488 -23.12 -10.08 -18.05
N VAL A 489 -24.01 -9.20 -17.63
CA VAL A 489 -24.16 -7.84 -18.15
C VAL A 489 -24.09 -6.87 -16.99
N ASN A 490 -23.26 -5.84 -17.11
CA ASN A 490 -23.18 -4.74 -16.15
C ASN A 490 -23.45 -3.41 -16.88
N ALA A 491 -24.17 -2.54 -16.24
CA ALA A 491 -24.37 -1.16 -16.66
C ALA A 491 -24.13 -0.24 -15.47
N ARG A 492 -23.04 0.53 -15.52
CA ARG A 492 -22.71 1.49 -14.48
C ARG A 492 -22.68 2.90 -15.05
N THR A 493 -23.13 3.85 -14.26
CA THR A 493 -22.97 5.27 -14.55
C THR A 493 -22.41 6.00 -13.32
N ASP A 494 -21.43 6.86 -13.54
CA ASP A 494 -20.75 7.65 -12.51
C ASP A 494 -20.89 9.14 -12.81
N ALA A 495 -21.32 9.92 -11.82
CA ALA A 495 -21.27 11.37 -11.83
C ALA A 495 -20.14 11.85 -10.93
N SER A 496 -19.11 12.48 -11.51
CA SER A 496 -17.96 13.00 -10.79
C SER A 496 -17.93 14.52 -10.77
N SER A 497 -17.62 15.10 -9.60
CA SER A 497 -17.38 16.54 -9.48
C SER A 497 -16.13 17.00 -10.26
N LYS A 498 -15.20 16.10 -10.56
CA LYS A 498 -13.99 16.36 -11.37
C LYS A 498 -14.30 16.58 -12.85
N PHE A 499 -15.45 16.12 -13.33
CA PHE A 499 -15.83 16.23 -14.74
C PHE A 499 -16.42 17.61 -15.06
N GLY A 500 -16.34 18.04 -16.32
CA GLY A 500 -16.82 19.32 -16.81
C GLY A 500 -18.33 19.55 -16.58
N ALA A 501 -18.77 20.81 -16.53
CA ALA A 501 -20.12 21.18 -16.12
C ALA A 501 -21.23 20.45 -16.89
N ASN A 502 -21.07 20.22 -18.21
CA ASN A 502 -22.08 19.55 -19.06
C ASN A 502 -21.77 18.07 -19.31
N HIS A 503 -20.71 17.52 -18.69
CA HIS A 503 -20.22 16.16 -18.92
C HIS A 503 -19.93 15.44 -17.58
N LYS A 504 -20.80 15.65 -16.59
CA LYS A 504 -20.62 15.08 -15.23
C LYS A 504 -20.76 13.55 -15.19
N TRP A 505 -21.48 12.96 -16.13
CA TRP A 505 -21.82 11.55 -16.16
C TRP A 505 -20.94 10.78 -17.15
N GLY A 506 -20.35 9.67 -16.68
CA GLY A 506 -19.71 8.65 -17.50
C GLY A 506 -20.51 7.36 -17.47
N PHE A 507 -20.61 6.67 -18.61
CA PHE A 507 -21.30 5.38 -18.72
C PHE A 507 -20.30 4.25 -19.00
N PHE A 508 -20.36 3.18 -18.23
CA PHE A 508 -19.42 2.05 -18.22
C PHE A 508 -20.17 0.72 -18.39
N PRO A 509 -20.58 0.37 -19.61
CA PRO A 509 -21.22 -0.92 -19.90
C PRO A 509 -20.20 -2.03 -19.97
N SER A 510 -20.59 -3.25 -19.59
CA SER A 510 -19.85 -4.46 -19.89
C SER A 510 -20.74 -5.66 -20.14
N VAL A 511 -20.25 -6.57 -20.95
CA VAL A 511 -20.86 -7.86 -21.23
C VAL A 511 -19.79 -8.95 -21.28
N SER A 512 -20.07 -10.09 -20.68
CA SER A 512 -19.20 -11.26 -20.78
C SER A 512 -20.03 -12.53 -20.87
N ALA A 513 -19.53 -13.49 -21.65
CA ALA A 513 -20.12 -14.81 -21.78
C ALA A 513 -19.06 -15.88 -21.52
N ALA A 514 -19.48 -17.00 -20.95
CA ALA A 514 -18.59 -18.13 -20.75
C ALA A 514 -19.33 -19.44 -21.05
N TRP A 515 -18.57 -20.40 -21.62
CA TRP A 515 -18.98 -21.75 -21.88
C TRP A 515 -18.08 -22.74 -21.16
N VAL A 516 -18.64 -23.49 -20.23
CA VAL A 516 -17.94 -24.53 -19.48
C VAL A 516 -17.97 -25.81 -20.28
N VAL A 517 -17.01 -25.96 -21.19
CA VAL A 517 -16.93 -27.05 -22.15
C VAL A 517 -16.75 -28.40 -21.44
N SER A 518 -16.02 -28.44 -20.33
CA SER A 518 -15.80 -29.66 -19.53
C SER A 518 -17.10 -30.26 -18.97
N GLU A 519 -18.17 -29.46 -18.83
CA GLU A 519 -19.48 -29.98 -18.37
C GLU A 519 -20.35 -30.55 -19.49
N GLU A 520 -19.90 -30.48 -20.76
CA GLU A 520 -20.63 -31.08 -21.88
C GLU A 520 -20.52 -32.59 -21.87
N LYS A 521 -21.59 -33.26 -22.32
CA LYS A 521 -21.66 -34.73 -22.32
C LYS A 521 -20.52 -35.38 -23.11
N PHE A 522 -20.06 -34.76 -24.20
CA PHE A 522 -18.96 -35.27 -25.02
C PHE A 522 -17.60 -35.14 -24.31
N MET A 523 -17.41 -34.13 -23.45
CA MET A 523 -16.18 -33.90 -22.68
C MET A 523 -16.07 -34.81 -21.46
N LYS A 524 -17.18 -35.19 -20.84
CA LYS A 524 -17.19 -36.10 -19.67
C LYS A 524 -16.57 -37.48 -19.94
N ARG A 525 -16.37 -37.83 -21.21
CA ARG A 525 -15.67 -39.05 -21.62
C ARG A 525 -14.15 -38.90 -21.68
N ILE A 526 -13.64 -37.66 -21.59
CA ILE A 526 -12.21 -37.34 -21.71
C ILE A 526 -11.67 -37.07 -20.31
N SER A 527 -11.02 -38.07 -19.73
CA SER A 527 -10.47 -37.98 -18.36
C SER A 527 -9.18 -37.10 -18.24
N LEU A 528 -8.62 -36.67 -19.37
CA LEU A 528 -7.40 -35.87 -19.40
C LEU A 528 -7.64 -34.39 -19.05
N VAL A 529 -8.86 -33.90 -19.13
CA VAL A 529 -9.23 -32.50 -18.97
C VAL A 529 -10.23 -32.34 -17.84
N ASP A 530 -9.81 -31.86 -16.70
CA ASP A 530 -10.66 -31.62 -15.52
C ASP A 530 -11.55 -30.38 -15.69
N ASN A 531 -11.00 -29.31 -16.26
CA ASN A 531 -11.74 -28.05 -16.42
C ASN A 531 -11.32 -27.33 -17.70
N LEU A 532 -12.28 -27.18 -18.63
CA LEU A 532 -12.12 -26.39 -19.84
C LEU A 532 -13.27 -25.39 -19.94
N LYS A 533 -12.93 -24.10 -19.88
CA LYS A 533 -13.89 -23.00 -19.92
C LYS A 533 -13.44 -21.95 -20.93
N PHE A 534 -14.26 -21.74 -21.94
CA PHE A 534 -14.09 -20.66 -22.90
C PHE A 534 -14.79 -19.39 -22.41
N ARG A 535 -14.15 -18.24 -22.55
CA ARG A 535 -14.68 -16.95 -22.10
C ARG A 535 -14.44 -15.88 -23.14
N ILE A 536 -15.43 -15.00 -23.31
CA ILE A 536 -15.33 -13.78 -24.09
C ILE A 536 -15.96 -12.63 -23.31
N GLY A 537 -15.37 -11.46 -23.34
CA GLY A 537 -15.87 -10.30 -22.63
C GLY A 537 -15.47 -9.00 -23.30
N TYR A 538 -16.35 -8.02 -23.16
CA TYR A 538 -16.12 -6.63 -23.56
C TYR A 538 -16.60 -5.71 -22.43
N GLY A 539 -15.90 -4.63 -22.20
CA GLY A 539 -16.29 -3.64 -21.18
C GLY A 539 -15.53 -2.34 -21.33
N LEU A 540 -16.15 -1.30 -20.83
CA LEU A 540 -15.53 0.03 -20.70
C LEU A 540 -15.30 0.30 -19.21
N ALA A 541 -14.10 0.72 -18.88
CA ALA A 541 -13.72 1.18 -17.55
C ALA A 541 -12.97 2.52 -17.68
N GLY A 542 -13.12 3.39 -16.71
CA GLY A 542 -12.52 4.72 -16.70
C GLY A 542 -11.41 4.87 -15.67
N ASN A 543 -10.62 5.93 -15.84
CA ASN A 543 -9.61 6.36 -14.88
C ASN A 543 -9.74 7.86 -14.61
N GLN A 544 -10.25 8.20 -13.42
CA GLN A 544 -10.36 9.59 -12.96
C GLN A 544 -9.21 10.03 -12.03
N SER A 545 -8.26 9.14 -11.73
CA SER A 545 -7.18 9.42 -10.77
C SER A 545 -6.21 10.50 -11.27
N GLY A 546 -6.06 10.63 -12.59
CA GLY A 546 -5.24 11.68 -13.22
C GLY A 546 -5.96 12.99 -13.49
N ILE A 547 -7.20 13.15 -13.03
CA ILE A 547 -7.95 14.40 -13.14
C ILE A 547 -7.95 15.08 -11.78
N ASP A 548 -7.32 16.25 -11.69
CA ASP A 548 -7.35 17.07 -10.49
C ASP A 548 -8.76 17.61 -10.23
N SER A 549 -9.07 17.90 -8.98
CA SER A 549 -10.43 18.28 -8.56
C SER A 549 -10.99 19.52 -9.27
N TYR A 550 -10.13 20.40 -9.76
CA TYR A 550 -10.50 21.69 -10.34
C TYR A 550 -9.99 21.91 -11.79
N THR A 551 -9.47 20.87 -12.44
CA THR A 551 -8.91 20.96 -13.83
C THR A 551 -9.89 21.55 -14.85
N THR A 552 -11.20 21.39 -14.62
CA THR A 552 -12.26 21.90 -15.52
C THR A 552 -12.66 23.34 -15.24
N LEU A 553 -12.00 24.02 -14.30
CA LEU A 553 -12.24 25.40 -13.92
C LEU A 553 -11.09 26.29 -14.41
N ASN A 554 -11.41 27.56 -14.70
CA ASN A 554 -10.37 28.56 -14.93
C ASN A 554 -9.74 28.94 -13.59
N LEU A 555 -8.54 28.41 -13.33
CA LEU A 555 -7.81 28.69 -12.11
C LEU A 555 -6.78 29.78 -12.33
N VAL A 556 -6.68 30.68 -11.37
CA VAL A 556 -5.61 31.68 -11.28
C VAL A 556 -4.66 31.25 -10.17
N LYS A 557 -3.38 31.16 -10.49
CA LYS A 557 -2.33 30.85 -9.52
C LYS A 557 -1.50 32.11 -9.29
N PRO A 558 -1.23 32.50 -8.02
CA PRO A 558 -0.26 33.54 -7.71
C PRO A 558 1.12 33.15 -8.29
N ASN A 559 1.79 34.08 -8.97
CA ASN A 559 3.09 33.83 -9.64
C ASN A 559 4.21 34.67 -9.02
N GLY A 560 4.22 34.83 -7.72
CA GLY A 560 5.22 35.57 -6.96
C GLY A 560 4.69 36.85 -6.35
N VAL A 561 5.57 37.61 -5.77
CA VAL A 561 5.28 38.87 -5.06
C VAL A 561 5.98 40.01 -5.77
N VAL A 562 5.24 41.04 -6.15
CA VAL A 562 5.76 42.23 -6.81
C VAL A 562 5.74 43.41 -5.84
N PRO A 563 6.83 44.15 -5.66
CA PRO A 563 6.80 45.36 -4.83
C PRO A 563 5.97 46.45 -5.54
N VAL A 564 5.01 47.01 -4.82
CA VAL A 564 4.24 48.17 -5.26
C VAL A 564 4.38 49.24 -4.19
N GLY A 565 5.24 50.23 -4.44
CA GLY A 565 5.63 51.22 -3.43
C GLY A 565 6.36 50.57 -2.25
N SER A 566 5.88 50.81 -1.03
CA SER A 566 6.37 50.16 0.20
C SER A 566 5.70 48.84 0.54
N SER A 567 4.75 48.38 -0.28
CA SER A 567 3.97 47.16 -0.07
C SER A 567 4.36 46.07 -1.06
N GLN A 568 4.18 44.81 -0.67
CA GLN A 568 4.29 43.67 -1.56
C GLN A 568 2.88 43.20 -1.94
N VAL A 569 2.64 43.01 -3.22
CA VAL A 569 1.36 42.55 -3.78
C VAL A 569 1.59 41.24 -4.53
N VAL A 570 0.67 40.28 -4.38
CA VAL A 570 0.68 38.97 -5.03
C VAL A 570 0.09 39.05 -6.42
#